data_7f48158c0028e782605470ec393ba0aa
#
_entry.id   7f48158c0028e782605470ec393ba0aa
#
_cell.length_a   1.000
_cell.length_b   1.000
_cell.length_c   1.000
_cell.angle_alpha   90.00
_cell.angle_beta   90.00
_cell.angle_gamma   90.00
#
_symmetry.space_group_name_H-M   'P 1'
#
loop_
_entity.id
_entity.type
_entity.pdbx_description
1 polymer ?
#
loop_
_entity_poly.entity_id
_entity_poly.type
_entity_poly.pdbx_seq_one_letter_code
_entity_poly.pdbx_strand_id
1 'polypeptide(L)'
;MKKILAILLTLISFNNFVNAQKDRFSKYTFGVEWGYVATFQSGYRYIFFPPEGYRVDVRDNSFGLQNNADLYIHSGINLSRSWNLSLYAGYAGVGDIHKVLPVSIRATRYFGKDPLSDRWFAFTDLGTGICFKRPVQEILTGKIGGGYRMSLSRYSKLDFIISARMTYTHPQITYDQEVISQEMVRRNNAYVCALSLGLGLTF
;
A
#
# COMPACT_ATOMS: atom_id res chain seq x y z
N MET A 1 17.82 -18.21 -7.37
CA MET A 1 17.54 -18.98 -6.14
C MET A 1 18.56 -18.73 -5.02
N LYS A 2 19.89 -18.88 -5.24
CA LYS A 2 20.92 -18.70 -4.18
C LYS A 2 20.91 -17.31 -3.52
N LYS A 3 20.61 -16.22 -4.27
CA LYS A 3 20.55 -14.86 -3.74
C LYS A 3 19.33 -14.61 -2.84
N ILE A 4 18.19 -15.24 -3.14
CA ILE A 4 16.96 -15.14 -2.32
C ILE A 4 17.16 -15.89 -1.00
N LEU A 5 17.80 -17.06 -1.05
CA LEU A 5 18.15 -17.85 0.14
C LEU A 5 19.12 -17.09 1.06
N ALA A 6 20.09 -16.38 0.49
CA ALA A 6 21.03 -15.56 1.27
C ALA A 6 20.34 -14.39 1.97
N ILE A 7 19.36 -13.74 1.31
CA ILE A 7 18.56 -12.65 1.90
C ILE A 7 17.66 -13.20 3.02
N LEU A 8 17.06 -14.38 2.84
CA LEU A 8 16.27 -15.05 3.88
C LEU A 8 17.14 -15.44 5.10
N LEU A 9 18.33 -15.96 4.86
CA LEU A 9 19.28 -16.32 5.92
C LEU A 9 19.81 -15.10 6.67
N THR A 10 20.05 -13.98 5.99
CA THR A 10 20.42 -12.71 6.66
C THR A 10 19.26 -12.15 7.50
N LEU A 11 18.02 -12.22 7.03
CA LEU A 11 16.84 -11.83 7.81
C LEU A 11 16.66 -12.70 9.06
N ILE A 12 16.95 -13.99 8.97
CA ILE A 12 16.90 -14.93 10.12
C ILE A 12 18.03 -14.66 11.11
N SER A 13 19.23 -14.27 10.63
CA SER A 13 20.38 -13.98 11.50
C SER A 13 20.21 -12.67 12.29
N PHE A 14 19.45 -11.70 11.79
CA PHE A 14 19.13 -10.48 12.53
C PHE A 14 18.32 -10.76 13.81
N ASN A 15 17.58 -11.86 13.88
CA ASN A 15 16.85 -12.25 15.10
C ASN A 15 17.75 -12.55 16.31
N ASN A 16 19.03 -12.87 16.11
CA ASN A 16 19.95 -13.19 17.21
C ASN A 16 20.55 -11.94 17.89
N PHE A 17 20.49 -10.77 17.27
CA PHE A 17 21.00 -9.53 17.85
C PHE A 17 20.04 -8.85 18.84
N VAL A 18 18.76 -9.26 18.89
CA VAL A 18 17.73 -8.65 19.74
C VAL A 18 17.70 -9.28 21.15
N ASN A 19 18.51 -10.27 21.44
CA ASN A 19 18.44 -11.05 22.69
C ASN A 19 18.89 -10.33 23.98
N ALA A 20 19.20 -9.03 23.94
CA ALA A 20 19.80 -8.33 25.09
C ALA A 20 18.83 -7.47 25.92
N GLN A 21 17.52 -7.48 25.65
CA GLN A 21 16.57 -6.69 26.44
C GLN A 21 15.55 -7.55 27.18
N LYS A 22 15.90 -7.86 28.44
CA LYS A 22 15.01 -8.41 29.44
C LYS A 22 13.81 -7.48 29.68
N ASP A 23 12.61 -8.01 29.44
CA ASP A 23 11.30 -7.45 29.86
C ASP A 23 10.84 -6.09 29.31
N ARG A 24 11.43 -5.57 28.24
CA ARG A 24 10.93 -4.34 27.62
C ARG A 24 10.13 -4.63 26.35
N PHE A 25 8.96 -4.01 26.27
CA PHE A 25 8.18 -3.86 25.04
C PHE A 25 9.07 -3.33 23.92
N SER A 26 9.18 -4.04 22.80
CA SER A 26 10.03 -3.61 21.69
C SER A 26 9.60 -2.24 21.18
N LYS A 27 10.53 -1.29 21.17
CA LYS A 27 10.29 0.06 20.67
C LYS A 27 10.21 0.10 19.14
N TYR A 28 10.95 -0.77 18.47
CA TYR A 28 11.03 -0.82 17.01
C TYR A 28 10.38 -2.08 16.50
N THR A 29 9.78 -1.99 15.32
CA THR A 29 9.21 -3.10 14.58
C THR A 29 9.68 -3.04 13.14
N PHE A 30 9.87 -4.20 12.53
CA PHE A 30 10.07 -4.31 11.10
C PHE A 30 9.41 -5.58 10.60
N GLY A 31 9.13 -5.65 9.30
CA GLY A 31 8.48 -6.83 8.75
C GLY A 31 8.20 -6.73 7.27
N VAL A 32 7.48 -7.74 6.82
CA VAL A 32 7.01 -7.86 5.44
C VAL A 32 5.50 -8.08 5.44
N GLU A 33 4.84 -7.54 4.46
CA GLU A 33 3.40 -7.72 4.24
C GLU A 33 3.20 -8.12 2.78
N TRP A 34 2.44 -9.16 2.55
CA TRP A 34 1.98 -9.56 1.25
C TRP A 34 0.47 -9.53 1.21
N GLY A 35 -0.11 -9.05 0.10
CA GLY A 35 -1.55 -8.94 -0.04
C GLY A 35 -2.05 -9.29 -1.45
N TYR A 36 -3.23 -9.86 -1.49
CA TYR A 36 -4.06 -9.97 -2.67
C TYR A 36 -5.00 -8.79 -2.72
N VAL A 37 -5.11 -8.14 -3.88
CA VAL A 37 -5.88 -6.91 -4.08
C VAL A 37 -6.91 -7.12 -5.17
N ALA A 38 -8.16 -6.98 -4.81
CA ALA A 38 -9.30 -7.01 -5.73
C ALA A 38 -9.79 -5.58 -5.98
N THR A 39 -9.47 -5.02 -7.13
CA THR A 39 -10.05 -3.76 -7.60
C THR A 39 -11.45 -4.03 -8.12
N PHE A 40 -12.43 -3.29 -7.64
CA PHE A 40 -13.84 -3.48 -8.02
C PHE A 40 -14.46 -2.27 -8.71
N GLN A 41 -13.88 -1.08 -8.56
CA GLN A 41 -14.39 0.14 -9.16
C GLN A 41 -13.24 1.03 -9.60
N SER A 42 -13.36 1.55 -10.81
CA SER A 42 -12.51 2.62 -11.31
C SER A 42 -13.37 3.72 -11.92
N GLY A 43 -13.01 4.97 -11.66
CA GLY A 43 -13.67 6.12 -12.25
C GLY A 43 -12.63 7.05 -12.86
N TYR A 44 -12.97 7.58 -14.01
CA TYR A 44 -12.10 8.42 -14.80
C TYR A 44 -12.86 9.62 -15.33
N ARG A 45 -12.32 10.80 -15.15
CA ARG A 45 -12.88 12.03 -15.73
C ARG A 45 -11.78 12.95 -16.20
N TYR A 46 -11.83 13.31 -17.48
CA TYR A 46 -10.94 14.32 -18.03
C TYR A 46 -11.68 15.34 -18.88
N ILE A 47 -11.15 16.55 -18.88
CA ILE A 47 -11.62 17.67 -19.70
C ILE A 47 -10.39 18.29 -20.34
N PHE A 48 -10.43 18.40 -21.69
CA PHE A 48 -9.37 19.07 -22.42
C PHE A 48 -9.95 19.87 -23.60
N PHE A 49 -9.14 20.77 -24.15
CA PHE A 49 -9.45 21.58 -25.30
C PHE A 49 -8.44 21.24 -26.39
N PRO A 50 -8.84 20.52 -27.46
CA PRO A 50 -7.98 20.31 -28.61
C PRO A 50 -7.71 21.60 -29.38
N PRO A 51 -6.72 21.62 -30.31
CA PRO A 51 -6.36 22.81 -31.07
C PRO A 51 -7.53 23.43 -31.86
N GLU A 52 -8.53 22.64 -32.22
CA GLU A 52 -9.76 23.09 -32.92
C GLU A 52 -10.71 23.89 -32.03
N GLY A 53 -10.42 24.03 -30.72
CA GLY A 53 -11.09 24.94 -29.81
C GLY A 53 -12.40 24.43 -29.20
N TYR A 54 -12.83 23.18 -29.47
CA TYR A 54 -14.00 22.62 -28.82
C TYR A 54 -13.63 21.95 -27.49
N ARG A 55 -14.62 21.84 -26.60
CA ARG A 55 -14.44 21.19 -25.29
C ARG A 55 -14.76 19.69 -25.39
N VAL A 56 -13.84 18.87 -24.96
CA VAL A 56 -14.03 17.43 -24.76
C VAL A 56 -14.17 17.15 -23.25
N ASP A 57 -15.29 16.59 -22.82
CA ASP A 57 -15.56 16.17 -21.42
C ASP A 57 -15.91 14.69 -21.46
N VAL A 58 -15.00 13.86 -20.98
CA VAL A 58 -15.18 12.41 -20.91
C VAL A 58 -15.28 12.00 -19.45
N ARG A 59 -16.29 11.21 -19.17
CA ARG A 59 -16.51 10.58 -17.88
C ARG A 59 -16.81 9.11 -18.08
N ASP A 60 -16.00 8.28 -17.47
CA ASP A 60 -16.18 6.83 -17.47
C ASP A 60 -16.13 6.31 -16.03
N ASN A 61 -17.08 5.43 -15.69
CA ASN A 61 -17.08 4.72 -14.42
C ASN A 61 -17.30 3.25 -14.75
N SER A 62 -16.28 2.45 -14.49
CA SER A 62 -16.33 1.01 -14.71
C SER A 62 -16.37 0.25 -13.41
N PHE A 63 -17.21 -0.79 -13.38
CA PHE A 63 -17.22 -1.81 -12.35
C PHE A 63 -16.70 -3.10 -12.97
N GLY A 64 -15.64 -3.63 -12.40
CA GLY A 64 -15.04 -4.86 -12.87
C GLY A 64 -14.04 -5.39 -11.86
N LEU A 65 -13.92 -6.70 -11.76
CA LEU A 65 -12.97 -7.31 -10.84
C LEU A 65 -11.61 -7.44 -11.52
N GLN A 66 -10.62 -6.72 -11.01
CA GLN A 66 -9.23 -6.80 -11.44
C GLN A 66 -8.36 -7.25 -10.28
N ASN A 67 -7.58 -8.30 -10.52
CA ASN A 67 -6.78 -8.96 -9.51
C ASN A 67 -5.34 -8.45 -9.55
N ASN A 68 -4.83 -8.04 -8.39
CA ASN A 68 -3.48 -7.55 -8.20
C ASN A 68 -2.85 -8.16 -6.95
N ALA A 69 -1.56 -7.95 -6.79
CA ALA A 69 -0.84 -8.30 -5.59
C ALA A 69 -0.01 -7.11 -5.10
N ASP A 70 0.13 -7.03 -3.77
CA ASP A 70 0.99 -6.08 -3.09
C ASP A 70 2.08 -6.84 -2.33
N LEU A 71 3.26 -6.26 -2.29
CA LEU A 71 4.37 -6.72 -1.45
C LEU A 71 5.04 -5.51 -0.80
N TYR A 72 5.07 -5.46 0.52
CA TYR A 72 5.67 -4.37 1.28
C TYR A 72 6.71 -4.89 2.25
N ILE A 73 7.71 -4.06 2.48
CA ILE A 73 8.55 -4.10 3.66
C ILE A 73 8.14 -2.91 4.54
N HIS A 74 8.20 -3.08 5.85
CA HIS A 74 7.89 -1.99 6.76
C HIS A 74 8.87 -1.92 7.92
N SER A 75 9.04 -0.70 8.43
CA SER A 75 9.74 -0.42 9.66
C SER A 75 8.94 0.59 10.47
N GLY A 76 8.87 0.43 11.78
CA GLY A 76 8.03 1.27 12.62
C GLY A 76 8.50 1.42 14.04
N ILE A 77 7.80 2.29 14.75
CA ILE A 77 8.03 2.61 16.14
C ILE A 77 6.75 2.38 16.93
N ASN A 78 6.83 1.60 17.99
CA ASN A 78 5.76 1.46 18.95
C ASN A 78 5.75 2.70 19.88
N LEU A 79 4.78 3.58 19.67
CA LEU A 79 4.58 4.79 20.47
C LEU A 79 4.04 4.43 21.86
N SER A 80 3.26 3.35 21.94
CA SER A 80 2.73 2.79 23.19
C SER A 80 2.44 1.28 23.00
N ARG A 81 1.93 0.62 24.06
CA ARG A 81 1.47 -0.78 23.96
C ARG A 81 0.34 -0.98 22.96
N SER A 82 -0.40 0.08 22.63
CA SER A 82 -1.58 0.05 21.76
C SER A 82 -1.39 0.81 20.46
N TRP A 83 -0.34 1.60 20.28
CA TRP A 83 -0.12 2.41 19.09
C TRP A 83 1.24 2.16 18.45
N ASN A 84 1.23 1.97 17.16
CA ASN A 84 2.41 1.86 16.30
C ASN A 84 2.31 2.82 15.14
N LEU A 85 3.43 3.44 14.77
CA LEU A 85 3.60 4.23 13.57
C LEU A 85 4.68 3.59 12.71
N SER A 86 4.35 3.25 11.47
CA SER A 86 5.25 2.53 10.57
C SER A 86 5.33 3.16 9.20
N LEU A 87 6.52 3.11 8.60
CA LEU A 87 6.78 3.42 7.20
C LEU A 87 6.74 2.14 6.39
N TYR A 88 6.00 2.15 5.30
CA TYR A 88 5.87 1.06 4.35
C TYR A 88 6.47 1.46 3.01
N ALA A 89 7.20 0.56 2.39
CA ALA A 89 7.67 0.71 1.02
C ALA A 89 7.59 -0.65 0.32
N GLY A 90 7.27 -0.67 -0.97
CA GLY A 90 7.11 -1.95 -1.62
C GLY A 90 6.74 -1.87 -3.08
N TYR A 91 6.05 -2.88 -3.54
CA TYR A 91 5.53 -3.02 -4.89
C TYR A 91 4.02 -3.25 -4.82
N ALA A 92 3.27 -2.51 -5.63
CA ALA A 92 1.81 -2.66 -5.70
C ALA A 92 1.31 -2.59 -7.14
N GLY A 93 0.31 -3.40 -7.43
CA GLY A 93 -0.50 -3.29 -8.64
C GLY A 93 -1.68 -2.34 -8.41
N VAL A 94 -1.93 -1.44 -9.35
CA VAL A 94 -3.08 -0.53 -9.35
C VAL A 94 -3.82 -0.66 -10.67
N GLY A 95 -5.01 -1.26 -10.65
CA GLY A 95 -5.77 -1.56 -11.86
C GLY A 95 -4.98 -2.43 -12.84
N ASP A 96 -5.32 -2.39 -14.12
CA ASP A 96 -4.66 -3.19 -15.18
C ASP A 96 -3.32 -2.59 -15.66
N ILE A 97 -3.06 -1.34 -15.35
CA ILE A 97 -2.11 -0.54 -16.14
C ILE A 97 -0.86 -0.17 -15.35
N HIS A 98 -0.94 -0.06 -14.01
CA HIS A 98 0.12 0.58 -13.24
C HIS A 98 0.79 -0.37 -12.26
N LYS A 99 2.10 -0.52 -12.45
CA LYS A 99 3.02 -1.06 -11.45
C LYS A 99 3.67 0.11 -10.72
N VAL A 100 3.51 0.16 -9.42
CA VAL A 100 3.85 1.30 -8.58
C VAL A 100 4.81 0.88 -7.49
N LEU A 101 5.75 1.74 -7.17
CA LEU A 101 6.55 1.69 -5.95
C LEU A 101 5.86 2.60 -4.89
N PRO A 102 4.99 2.06 -4.04
CA PRO A 102 4.32 2.85 -3.02
C PRO A 102 5.27 3.11 -1.85
N VAL A 103 5.12 4.31 -1.27
CA VAL A 103 5.69 4.68 0.02
C VAL A 103 4.57 5.27 0.85
N SER A 104 4.32 4.71 2.04
CA SER A 104 3.21 5.13 2.89
C SER A 104 3.57 5.12 4.37
N ILE A 105 2.81 5.91 5.14
CA ILE A 105 2.87 5.96 6.60
C ILE A 105 1.59 5.33 7.12
N ARG A 106 1.73 4.35 8.02
CA ARG A 106 0.62 3.65 8.66
C ARG A 106 0.59 3.91 10.15
N ALA A 107 -0.56 4.35 10.65
CA ALA A 107 -0.86 4.39 12.07
C ALA A 107 -1.73 3.17 12.41
N THR A 108 -1.26 2.34 13.34
CA THR A 108 -1.95 1.11 13.78
C THR A 108 -2.33 1.22 15.24
N ARG A 109 -3.57 0.91 15.55
CA ARG A 109 -4.09 0.77 16.91
C ARG A 109 -4.36 -0.69 17.22
N TYR A 110 -3.75 -1.21 18.27
CA TYR A 110 -3.97 -2.56 18.79
C TYR A 110 -4.99 -2.53 19.92
N PHE A 111 -5.87 -3.51 19.94
CA PHE A 111 -6.87 -3.70 20.98
C PHE A 111 -6.42 -4.84 21.90
N GLY A 112 -6.39 -4.58 23.21
CA GLY A 112 -5.89 -5.52 24.22
C GLY A 112 -4.78 -4.89 25.07
N LYS A 113 -4.59 -5.44 26.27
CA LYS A 113 -3.66 -4.90 27.26
C LYS A 113 -2.23 -5.46 27.11
N ASP A 114 -2.12 -6.71 26.66
CA ASP A 114 -0.84 -7.41 26.55
C ASP A 114 -0.30 -7.37 25.10
N PRO A 115 0.87 -6.77 24.86
CA PRO A 115 1.52 -6.74 23.56
C PRO A 115 2.02 -8.09 23.06
N LEU A 116 2.16 -9.07 23.94
CA LEU A 116 2.67 -10.40 23.60
C LEU A 116 1.55 -11.40 23.30
N SER A 117 0.29 -11.05 23.60
CA SER A 117 -0.87 -11.90 23.31
C SER A 117 -1.42 -11.62 21.90
N ASP A 118 -2.22 -12.55 21.45
CA ASP A 118 -3.04 -12.40 20.27
C ASP A 118 -4.02 -11.24 20.43
N ARG A 119 -4.20 -10.43 19.37
CA ARG A 119 -5.03 -9.23 19.49
C ARG A 119 -5.53 -8.73 18.15
N TRP A 120 -6.68 -8.09 18.17
CA TRP A 120 -7.20 -7.33 17.05
C TRP A 120 -6.47 -6.02 16.86
N PHE A 121 -6.45 -5.52 15.65
CA PHE A 121 -5.95 -4.19 15.34
C PHE A 121 -6.77 -3.52 14.23
N ALA A 122 -6.71 -2.20 14.21
CA ALA A 122 -7.20 -1.37 13.12
C ALA A 122 -6.08 -0.42 12.69
N PHE A 123 -6.09 0.00 11.44
CA PHE A 123 -5.08 0.92 10.91
C PHE A 123 -5.64 1.87 9.86
N THR A 124 -4.96 2.98 9.71
CA THR A 124 -5.07 3.89 8.57
C THR A 124 -3.68 4.09 7.98
N ASP A 125 -3.64 4.23 6.66
CA ASP A 125 -2.41 4.28 5.87
C ASP A 125 -2.60 5.35 4.79
N LEU A 126 -1.64 6.27 4.70
CA LEU A 126 -1.60 7.32 3.69
C LEU A 126 -0.25 7.29 2.99
N GLY A 127 -0.27 7.33 1.68
CA GLY A 127 0.95 7.19 0.91
C GLY A 127 0.86 7.77 -0.49
N THR A 128 2.01 7.79 -1.12
CA THR A 128 2.21 8.15 -2.51
C THR A 128 2.90 7.01 -3.25
N GLY A 129 2.95 7.08 -4.57
CA GLY A 129 3.60 6.05 -5.36
C GLY A 129 4.33 6.63 -6.56
N ILE A 130 5.44 6.00 -6.92
CA ILE A 130 6.21 6.30 -8.13
C ILE A 130 5.84 5.24 -9.17
N CYS A 131 5.35 5.69 -10.33
CA CYS A 131 5.06 4.80 -11.46
C CYS A 131 6.33 4.45 -12.23
N PHE A 132 6.48 3.19 -12.61
CA PHE A 132 7.61 2.74 -13.44
C PHE A 132 7.48 3.10 -14.91
N LYS A 133 6.27 3.39 -15.39
CA LYS A 133 6.02 3.85 -16.76
C LYS A 133 5.93 5.37 -16.80
N ARG A 134 6.62 5.99 -17.74
CA ARG A 134 6.52 7.42 -18.02
C ARG A 134 5.25 7.72 -18.84
N PRO A 135 4.64 8.92 -18.71
CA PRO A 135 5.07 10.00 -17.81
C PRO A 135 4.81 9.68 -16.34
N VAL A 136 5.58 10.30 -15.46
CA VAL A 136 5.42 10.18 -14.01
C VAL A 136 4.04 10.70 -13.66
N GLN A 137 3.22 9.83 -13.08
CA GLN A 137 1.89 10.18 -12.59
C GLN A 137 1.95 10.37 -11.10
N GLU A 138 1.33 11.40 -10.60
CA GLU A 138 1.11 11.57 -9.17
C GLU A 138 0.09 10.55 -8.70
N ILE A 139 0.43 9.80 -7.66
CA ILE A 139 -0.44 8.81 -7.06
C ILE A 139 -0.56 9.13 -5.58
N LEU A 140 -1.79 9.32 -5.12
CA LEU A 140 -2.14 9.40 -3.72
C LEU A 140 -2.95 8.16 -3.36
N THR A 141 -2.54 7.45 -2.31
CA THR A 141 -3.23 6.24 -1.85
C THR A 141 -3.59 6.37 -0.38
N GLY A 142 -4.84 6.05 -0.07
CA GLY A 142 -5.32 5.86 1.29
C GLY A 142 -5.79 4.43 1.49
N LYS A 143 -5.44 3.83 2.63
CA LYS A 143 -5.96 2.53 3.07
C LYS A 143 -6.56 2.67 4.46
N ILE A 144 -7.64 1.96 4.69
CA ILE A 144 -8.22 1.76 6.02
C ILE A 144 -8.49 0.27 6.18
N GLY A 145 -8.16 -0.28 7.32
CA GLY A 145 -8.34 -1.70 7.52
C GLY A 145 -8.16 -2.12 8.96
N GLY A 146 -8.17 -3.42 9.13
CA GLY A 146 -7.94 -4.07 10.40
C GLY A 146 -7.54 -5.51 10.20
N GLY A 147 -7.34 -6.19 11.31
CA GLY A 147 -6.94 -7.58 11.26
C GLY A 147 -6.74 -8.20 12.62
N TYR A 148 -6.21 -9.39 12.58
CA TYR A 148 -5.92 -10.17 13.76
C TYR A 148 -4.43 -10.53 13.78
N ARG A 149 -3.76 -10.18 14.86
CA ARG A 149 -2.35 -10.48 15.11
C ARG A 149 -2.24 -11.72 15.96
N MET A 150 -1.56 -12.74 15.44
CA MET A 150 -1.16 -13.93 16.18
C MET A 150 0.28 -13.83 16.65
N SER A 151 0.53 -14.16 17.90
CA SER A 151 1.87 -14.20 18.48
C SER A 151 2.49 -15.57 18.20
N LEU A 152 3.39 -15.65 17.21
CA LEU A 152 4.10 -16.90 16.90
C LEU A 152 5.21 -17.16 17.92
N SER A 153 5.87 -16.09 18.34
CA SER A 153 6.90 -16.13 19.38
C SER A 153 6.96 -14.80 20.12
N ARG A 154 7.88 -14.67 21.06
CA ARG A 154 8.14 -13.39 21.73
C ARG A 154 8.47 -12.27 20.74
N TYR A 155 9.14 -12.60 19.64
CA TYR A 155 9.67 -11.62 18.67
C TYR A 155 8.95 -11.63 17.34
N SER A 156 8.22 -12.68 17.00
CA SER A 156 7.61 -12.84 15.69
C SER A 156 6.09 -12.85 15.81
N LYS A 157 5.43 -12.07 15.00
CA LYS A 157 3.97 -11.91 14.93
C LYS A 157 3.49 -12.15 13.50
N LEU A 158 2.39 -12.87 13.36
CA LEU A 158 1.68 -13.07 12.09
C LEU A 158 0.40 -12.24 12.10
N ASP A 159 0.22 -11.42 11.11
CA ASP A 159 -0.93 -10.54 10.94
C ASP A 159 -1.80 -11.03 9.80
N PHE A 160 -3.08 -11.25 10.06
CA PHE A 160 -4.12 -11.43 9.04
C PHE A 160 -4.80 -10.09 8.83
N ILE A 161 -4.82 -9.61 7.60
CA ILE A 161 -5.16 -8.22 7.27
C ILE A 161 -6.30 -8.19 6.27
N ILE A 162 -7.29 -7.34 6.51
CA ILE A 162 -8.31 -6.95 5.54
C ILE A 162 -8.34 -5.43 5.45
N SER A 163 -8.36 -4.89 4.24
CA SER A 163 -8.41 -3.43 4.06
C SER A 163 -9.16 -3.01 2.81
N ALA A 164 -9.71 -1.79 2.87
CA ALA A 164 -10.18 -1.04 1.73
C ALA A 164 -9.11 -0.02 1.32
N ARG A 165 -8.86 0.09 0.02
CA ARG A 165 -7.89 1.02 -0.57
C ARG A 165 -8.59 1.92 -1.58
N MET A 166 -8.29 3.21 -1.53
CA MET A 166 -8.63 4.18 -2.55
C MET A 166 -7.36 4.80 -3.09
N THR A 167 -7.17 4.74 -4.38
CA THR A 167 -6.03 5.36 -5.07
C THR A 167 -6.54 6.45 -5.99
N TYR A 168 -5.96 7.63 -5.87
CA TYR A 168 -6.22 8.78 -6.71
C TYR A 168 -4.99 9.05 -7.58
N THR A 169 -5.21 9.28 -8.88
CA THR A 169 -4.13 9.46 -9.85
C THR A 169 -4.54 10.40 -10.98
N HIS A 170 -3.53 10.93 -11.69
CA HIS A 170 -3.69 11.76 -12.89
C HIS A 170 -3.09 10.99 -14.09
N PRO A 171 -3.84 10.06 -14.73
CA PRO A 171 -3.31 9.30 -15.85
C PRO A 171 -3.07 10.18 -17.06
N GLN A 172 -2.14 9.77 -17.92
CA GLN A 172 -1.93 10.45 -19.20
C GLN A 172 -3.18 10.30 -20.10
N ILE A 173 -3.66 11.40 -20.66
CA ILE A 173 -4.81 11.39 -21.55
C ILE A 173 -4.32 11.07 -22.95
N THR A 174 -4.93 10.05 -23.56
CA THR A 174 -4.76 9.71 -24.97
C THR A 174 -6.11 9.86 -25.65
N TYR A 175 -6.17 10.64 -26.69
CA TYR A 175 -7.37 10.86 -27.49
C TYR A 175 -7.01 10.72 -28.95
N ASP A 176 -7.77 9.94 -29.70
CA ASP A 176 -7.55 9.65 -31.14
C ASP A 176 -6.11 9.18 -31.44
N GLN A 177 -5.56 8.30 -30.58
CA GLN A 177 -4.21 7.75 -30.61
C GLN A 177 -3.08 8.76 -30.33
N GLU A 178 -3.41 10.02 -30.08
CA GLU A 178 -2.44 11.05 -29.70
C GLU A 178 -2.44 11.34 -28.22
N VAL A 179 -1.25 11.63 -27.69
CA VAL A 179 -1.07 12.04 -26.30
C VAL A 179 -1.38 13.51 -26.18
N ILE A 180 -2.39 13.85 -25.38
CA ILE A 180 -2.78 15.24 -25.15
C ILE A 180 -1.75 15.92 -24.25
N SER A 181 -1.26 17.09 -24.68
CA SER A 181 -0.33 17.89 -23.89
C SER A 181 -1.01 18.42 -22.61
N GLN A 182 -0.26 18.51 -21.51
CA GLN A 182 -0.80 18.95 -20.23
C GLN A 182 -1.37 20.37 -20.27
N GLU A 183 -0.88 21.23 -21.16
CA GLU A 183 -1.38 22.59 -21.35
C GLU A 183 -2.83 22.67 -21.82
N MET A 184 -3.25 21.67 -22.58
CA MET A 184 -4.62 21.55 -23.10
C MET A 184 -5.57 20.93 -22.07
N VAL A 185 -5.04 20.34 -20.99
CA VAL A 185 -5.83 19.59 -20.01
C VAL A 185 -6.29 20.53 -18.89
N ARG A 186 -7.61 20.64 -18.73
CA ARG A 186 -8.23 21.40 -17.62
C ARG A 186 -8.54 20.55 -16.41
N ARG A 187 -8.83 19.30 -16.62
CA ARG A 187 -9.14 18.34 -15.57
C ARG A 187 -8.68 16.95 -15.99
N ASN A 188 -8.05 16.24 -15.06
CA ASN A 188 -7.61 14.88 -15.26
C ASN A 188 -7.60 14.17 -13.90
N ASN A 189 -8.67 13.46 -13.58
CA ASN A 189 -8.83 12.80 -12.31
C ASN A 189 -9.24 11.36 -12.55
N ALA A 190 -8.52 10.44 -11.94
CA ALA A 190 -8.93 9.03 -11.87
C ALA A 190 -8.89 8.56 -10.41
N TYR A 191 -9.81 7.68 -10.07
CA TYR A 191 -9.81 6.99 -8.78
C TYR A 191 -10.02 5.50 -8.97
N VAL A 192 -9.42 4.73 -8.10
CA VAL A 192 -9.50 3.28 -8.10
C VAL A 192 -9.80 2.81 -6.68
N CYS A 193 -10.87 2.05 -6.52
CA CYS A 193 -11.27 1.46 -5.25
C CYS A 193 -11.00 -0.05 -5.27
N ALA A 194 -10.38 -0.54 -4.21
CA ALA A 194 -10.02 -1.94 -4.08
C ALA A 194 -10.20 -2.45 -2.65
N LEU A 195 -10.45 -3.75 -2.52
CA LEU A 195 -10.36 -4.49 -1.27
C LEU A 195 -9.10 -5.36 -1.30
N SER A 196 -8.46 -5.53 -0.15
CA SER A 196 -7.31 -6.40 -0.06
C SER A 196 -7.37 -7.34 1.14
N LEU A 197 -6.84 -8.55 0.91
CA LEU A 197 -6.59 -9.56 1.93
C LEU A 197 -5.08 -9.77 2.00
N GLY A 198 -4.52 -9.71 3.19
CA GLY A 198 -3.07 -9.76 3.36
C GLY A 198 -2.61 -10.61 4.54
N LEU A 199 -1.35 -11.00 4.44
CA LEU A 199 -0.59 -11.62 5.51
C LEU A 199 0.65 -10.77 5.79
N GLY A 200 0.89 -10.48 7.06
CA GLY A 200 2.06 -9.74 7.51
C GLY A 200 2.90 -10.57 8.49
N LEU A 201 4.21 -10.49 8.36
CA LEU A 201 5.14 -11.02 9.34
C LEU A 201 5.92 -9.87 9.94
N THR A 202 5.75 -9.66 11.25
CA THR A 202 6.36 -8.55 12.01
C THR A 202 7.30 -9.09 13.08
N PHE A 203 8.45 -8.42 13.22
CA PHE A 203 9.51 -8.73 14.19
C PHE A 203 9.72 -7.57 15.14
#